data_9896d8b6f3155604b6d81ef087725c99
#
_entry.id   9896d8b6f3155604b6d81ef087725c99
#
_cell.length_a   1.000
_cell.length_b   1.000
_cell.length_c   1.000
_cell.angle_alpha   90.00
_cell.angle_beta   90.00
_cell.angle_gamma   90.00
#
_symmetry.space_group_name_H-M   'P 1'
#
loop_
_entity.id
_entity.type
_entity.pdbx_description
1 polymer ?
#
loop_
_entity_poly.entity_id
_entity_poly.type
_entity_poly.pdbx_seq_one_letter_code
_entity_poly.pdbx_strand_id
1 'polypeptide(L)'
;KNKNTGFKHLVLLFAFILCLFSCVSAKAANYYYEDGYKYTLSLGKATIISYVGSDTDLTVPSILNGKPVVKIESSAFANNKNLCSVILPDTITSMGISVFAQCENLKSIHYPEGLDRIYYRTFA
;
A
#
# COMPACT_ATOMS: atom_id res chain seq x y z
N LYS A 1 48.51 -31.79 8.24
CA LYS A 1 47.85 -31.56 9.54
C LYS A 1 46.86 -30.41 9.59
N ASN A 2 46.69 -29.61 8.54
CA ASN A 2 45.84 -28.42 8.54
C ASN A 2 44.71 -28.47 7.50
N LYS A 3 44.13 -29.65 7.24
CA LYS A 3 43.01 -29.81 6.31
C LYS A 3 41.74 -29.12 6.77
N ASN A 4 41.64 -28.73 8.04
CA ASN A 4 40.44 -28.08 8.61
C ASN A 4 40.46 -26.54 8.52
N THR A 5 41.62 -25.89 8.34
CA THR A 5 41.70 -24.43 8.24
C THR A 5 41.25 -23.89 6.90
N GLY A 6 41.52 -24.61 5.78
CA GLY A 6 41.01 -24.23 4.45
C GLY A 6 39.52 -24.33 4.30
N PHE A 7 38.90 -25.32 4.99
CA PHE A 7 37.44 -25.49 4.99
C PHE A 7 36.70 -24.40 5.79
N LYS A 8 37.29 -23.98 6.93
CA LYS A 8 36.74 -22.87 7.72
C LYS A 8 36.78 -21.54 6.99
N HIS A 9 37.84 -21.26 6.22
CA HIS A 9 37.93 -20.05 5.39
C HIS A 9 36.95 -20.07 4.22
N LEU A 10 36.71 -21.24 3.60
CA LEU A 10 35.75 -21.40 2.53
C LEU A 10 34.30 -21.18 3.01
N VAL A 11 33.95 -21.69 4.18
CA VAL A 11 32.63 -21.50 4.80
C VAL A 11 32.40 -20.05 5.19
N LEU A 12 33.39 -19.35 5.72
CA LEU A 12 33.36 -17.93 6.02
C LEU A 12 33.19 -17.06 4.78
N LEU A 13 33.89 -17.38 3.70
CA LEU A 13 33.74 -16.69 2.41
C LEU A 13 32.38 -16.90 1.79
N PHE A 14 31.82 -18.09 1.90
CA PHE A 14 30.47 -18.44 1.41
C PHE A 14 29.38 -17.72 2.21
N ALA A 15 29.52 -17.64 3.54
CA ALA A 15 28.62 -16.90 4.40
C ALA A 15 28.67 -15.39 4.12
N PHE A 16 29.84 -14.83 3.81
CA PHE A 16 30.00 -13.43 3.44
C PHE A 16 29.37 -13.11 2.08
N ILE A 17 29.53 -13.98 1.08
CA ILE A 17 28.89 -13.85 -0.23
C ILE A 17 27.37 -13.97 -0.11
N LEU A 18 26.85 -14.87 0.72
CA LEU A 18 25.42 -15.01 1.00
C LEU A 18 24.84 -13.75 1.68
N CYS A 19 25.59 -13.14 2.59
CA CYS A 19 25.19 -11.91 3.27
C CYS A 19 25.14 -10.71 2.31
N LEU A 20 26.09 -10.61 1.38
CA LEU A 20 26.08 -9.59 0.31
C LEU A 20 24.91 -9.79 -0.67
N PHE A 21 24.57 -11.03 -0.98
CA PHE A 21 23.45 -11.35 -1.87
C PHE A 21 22.08 -11.06 -1.20
N SER A 22 21.96 -11.27 0.10
CA SER A 22 20.74 -10.95 0.85
C SER A 22 20.52 -9.44 1.04
N CYS A 23 21.57 -8.63 1.00
CA CYS A 23 21.47 -7.16 1.04
C CYS A 23 21.01 -6.54 -0.27
N VAL A 24 21.08 -7.25 -1.39
CA VAL A 24 20.69 -6.77 -2.74
C VAL A 24 19.28 -7.22 -3.12
N SER A 25 18.68 -8.19 -2.41
CA SER A 25 17.28 -8.54 -2.64
C SER A 25 16.39 -7.40 -2.19
N ALA A 26 15.69 -6.77 -3.13
CA ALA A 26 14.66 -5.82 -2.85
C ALA A 26 13.70 -6.42 -1.80
N LYS A 27 13.55 -5.74 -0.67
CA LYS A 27 12.64 -6.16 0.39
C LYS A 27 11.24 -6.24 -0.23
N ALA A 28 10.68 -7.44 -0.32
CA ALA A 28 9.31 -7.63 -0.79
C ALA A 28 8.38 -6.78 0.07
N ALA A 29 7.54 -5.98 -0.56
CA ALA A 29 6.55 -5.19 0.17
C ALA A 29 5.62 -6.16 0.92
N ASN A 30 5.55 -6.00 2.24
CA ASN A 30 4.60 -6.75 3.04
C ASN A 30 3.22 -6.12 2.86
N TYR A 31 2.31 -6.86 2.25
CA TYR A 31 0.91 -6.47 2.14
C TYR A 31 0.12 -7.00 3.34
N TYR A 32 -0.76 -6.16 3.85
CA TYR A 32 -1.72 -6.47 4.90
C TYR A 32 -3.13 -6.41 4.33
N TYR A 33 -4.05 -7.12 4.95
CA TYR A 33 -5.45 -7.19 4.53
C TYR A 33 -6.37 -7.00 5.74
N GLU A 34 -7.30 -6.08 5.67
CA GLU A 34 -8.28 -5.77 6.71
C GLU A 34 -9.52 -5.15 6.06
N ASP A 35 -10.71 -5.67 6.38
CA ASP A 35 -12.00 -5.14 5.93
C ASP A 35 -12.12 -4.83 4.43
N GLY A 36 -11.56 -5.70 3.58
CA GLY A 36 -11.54 -5.52 2.13
C GLY A 36 -10.43 -4.61 1.60
N TYR A 37 -9.66 -4.01 2.47
CA TYR A 37 -8.49 -3.21 2.09
C TYR A 37 -7.23 -4.07 2.00
N LYS A 38 -6.49 -3.88 0.92
CA LYS A 38 -5.09 -4.28 0.80
C LYS A 38 -4.24 -3.03 1.03
N TYR A 39 -3.31 -3.08 1.95
CA TYR A 39 -2.48 -1.92 2.30
C TYR A 39 -1.05 -2.30 2.64
N THR A 40 -0.17 -1.33 2.67
CA THR A 40 1.21 -1.45 3.15
C THR A 40 1.44 -0.52 4.33
N LEU A 41 2.42 -0.87 5.16
CA LEU A 41 2.87 -0.05 6.28
C LEU A 41 4.30 0.40 6.05
N SER A 42 4.55 1.69 6.18
CA SER A 42 5.88 2.27 6.07
C SER A 42 5.99 3.50 6.98
N LEU A 43 7.09 3.58 7.74
CA LEU A 43 7.38 4.71 8.63
C LEU A 43 6.19 5.05 9.57
N GLY A 44 5.51 4.02 10.08
CA GLY A 44 4.38 4.21 10.99
C GLY A 44 3.10 4.72 10.32
N LYS A 45 2.98 4.64 9.00
CA LYS A 45 1.82 5.11 8.20
C LYS A 45 1.31 4.00 7.30
N ALA A 46 0.01 4.01 7.03
CA ALA A 46 -0.65 3.09 6.12
C ALA A 46 -0.90 3.72 4.75
N THR A 47 -0.69 2.94 3.70
CA THR A 47 -1.02 3.28 2.32
C THR A 47 -1.99 2.26 1.76
N ILE A 48 -3.18 2.67 1.33
CA ILE A 48 -4.16 1.80 0.69
C ILE A 48 -3.70 1.50 -0.74
N ILE A 49 -3.58 0.23 -1.06
CA ILE A 49 -3.19 -0.27 -2.39
C ILE A 49 -4.43 -0.63 -3.21
N SER A 50 -5.40 -1.29 -2.61
CA SER A 50 -6.66 -1.62 -3.28
C SER A 50 -7.77 -1.89 -2.28
N TYR A 51 -9.01 -1.79 -2.76
CA TYR A 51 -10.22 -2.14 -2.03
C TYR A 51 -11.10 -3.06 -2.86
N VAL A 52 -11.52 -4.18 -2.28
CA VAL A 52 -12.35 -5.20 -2.93
C VAL A 52 -13.68 -5.46 -2.21
N GLY A 53 -14.08 -4.57 -1.32
CA GLY A 53 -15.35 -4.66 -0.61
C GLY A 53 -16.56 -4.37 -1.50
N SER A 54 -17.75 -4.68 -1.00
CA SER A 54 -19.04 -4.53 -1.70
C SER A 54 -19.91 -3.39 -1.14
N ASP A 55 -19.35 -2.51 -0.33
CA ASP A 55 -20.08 -1.38 0.25
C ASP A 55 -20.57 -0.43 -0.83
N THR A 56 -21.79 0.07 -0.66
CA THR A 56 -22.38 1.12 -1.51
C THR A 56 -22.02 2.51 -1.00
N ASP A 57 -22.06 2.70 0.30
CA ASP A 57 -21.68 3.93 1.00
C ASP A 57 -20.45 3.62 1.87
N LEU A 58 -19.28 4.03 1.40
CA LEU A 58 -18.02 3.68 2.01
C LEU A 58 -17.44 4.84 2.80
N THR A 59 -17.20 4.62 4.07
CA THR A 59 -16.34 5.50 4.88
C THR A 59 -14.97 4.84 4.99
N VAL A 60 -13.98 5.40 4.33
CA VAL A 60 -12.59 4.89 4.38
C VAL A 60 -12.04 5.13 5.78
N PRO A 61 -11.47 4.11 6.45
CA PRO A 61 -10.97 4.26 7.80
C PRO A 61 -9.76 5.20 7.86
N SER A 62 -9.68 5.98 8.93
CA SER A 62 -8.50 6.82 9.21
C SER A 62 -7.32 6.04 9.75
N ILE A 63 -7.54 4.80 10.23
CA ILE A 63 -6.56 3.93 10.87
C ILE A 63 -6.70 2.52 10.32
N LEU A 64 -5.60 1.91 9.91
CA LEU A 64 -5.48 0.49 9.58
C LEU A 64 -4.31 -0.10 10.37
N ASN A 65 -4.55 -1.22 11.05
CA ASN A 65 -3.56 -1.87 11.93
C ASN A 65 -2.90 -0.87 12.91
N GLY A 66 -3.71 0.00 13.53
CA GLY A 66 -3.23 1.02 14.48
C GLY A 66 -2.38 2.14 13.88
N LYS A 67 -2.31 2.26 12.54
CA LYS A 67 -1.52 3.29 11.84
C LYS A 67 -2.40 4.21 11.02
N PRO A 68 -2.12 5.52 10.99
CA PRO A 68 -2.91 6.46 10.21
C PRO A 68 -2.80 6.17 8.71
N VAL A 69 -3.96 6.20 8.03
CA VAL A 69 -4.05 6.08 6.58
C VAL A 69 -3.76 7.44 5.97
N VAL A 70 -2.63 7.56 5.27
CA VAL A 70 -2.15 8.85 4.74
C VAL A 70 -2.14 8.92 3.22
N LYS A 71 -2.18 7.76 2.54
CA LYS A 71 -2.08 7.69 1.09
C LYS A 71 -3.00 6.63 0.51
N ILE A 72 -3.53 6.94 -0.67
CA ILE A 72 -4.24 6.00 -1.53
C ILE A 72 -3.47 5.89 -2.85
N GLU A 73 -3.10 4.67 -3.22
CA GLU A 73 -2.40 4.41 -4.48
C GLU A 73 -3.31 4.55 -5.70
N SER A 74 -2.68 4.67 -6.87
CA SER A 74 -3.38 4.75 -8.15
C SER A 74 -4.30 3.55 -8.36
N SER A 75 -5.50 3.82 -8.86
CA SER A 75 -6.52 2.81 -9.18
C SER A 75 -7.02 1.98 -7.98
N ALA A 76 -6.79 2.43 -6.73
CA ALA A 76 -7.09 1.64 -5.54
C ALA A 76 -8.57 1.23 -5.42
N PHE A 77 -9.50 2.04 -5.90
CA PHE A 77 -10.95 1.78 -5.89
C PHE A 77 -11.51 1.59 -7.32
N ALA A 78 -10.66 1.53 -8.33
CA ALA A 78 -11.09 1.44 -9.72
C ALA A 78 -11.97 0.20 -9.99
N ASN A 79 -12.90 0.34 -10.94
CA ASN A 79 -13.84 -0.70 -11.35
C ASN A 79 -14.81 -1.18 -10.26
N ASN A 80 -14.93 -0.48 -9.14
CA ASN A 80 -15.90 -0.83 -8.11
C ASN A 80 -17.29 -0.28 -8.49
N LYS A 81 -18.13 -1.17 -9.02
CA LYS A 81 -19.49 -0.82 -9.48
C LYS A 81 -20.51 -0.68 -8.34
N ASN A 82 -20.15 -1.10 -7.13
CA ASN A 82 -21.04 -1.02 -5.98
C ASN A 82 -21.00 0.36 -5.30
N LEU A 83 -19.87 1.05 -5.38
CA LEU A 83 -19.70 2.34 -4.71
C LEU A 83 -20.66 3.41 -5.28
N CYS A 84 -21.45 3.99 -4.40
CA CYS A 84 -22.33 5.14 -4.67
C CYS A 84 -21.84 6.41 -3.99
N SER A 85 -21.30 6.30 -2.78
CA SER A 85 -20.69 7.41 -2.05
C SER A 85 -19.43 6.98 -1.32
N VAL A 86 -18.46 7.88 -1.21
CA VAL A 86 -17.20 7.65 -0.50
C VAL A 86 -16.87 8.84 0.37
N ILE A 87 -16.55 8.58 1.64
CA ILE A 87 -16.03 9.58 2.56
C ILE A 87 -14.57 9.22 2.85
N LEU A 88 -13.66 10.13 2.52
CA LEU A 88 -12.23 10.00 2.77
C LEU A 88 -11.87 10.65 4.12
N PRO A 89 -11.03 10.02 4.95
CA PRO A 89 -10.65 10.58 6.24
C PRO A 89 -9.67 11.75 6.09
N ASP A 90 -9.67 12.65 7.06
CA ASP A 90 -8.78 13.84 7.09
C ASP A 90 -7.30 13.49 7.20
N THR A 91 -6.96 12.25 7.54
CA THR A 91 -5.58 11.76 7.60
C THR A 91 -4.92 11.63 6.23
N ILE A 92 -5.71 11.53 5.14
CA ILE A 92 -5.19 11.37 3.78
C ILE A 92 -4.65 12.70 3.27
N THR A 93 -3.37 12.69 2.90
CA THR A 93 -2.65 13.83 2.34
C THR A 93 -2.25 13.63 0.88
N SER A 94 -2.31 12.39 0.38
CA SER A 94 -1.89 12.05 -0.99
C SER A 94 -2.80 10.99 -1.61
N MET A 95 -3.15 11.19 -2.87
CA MET A 95 -3.89 10.24 -3.69
C MET A 95 -3.20 10.05 -5.04
N GLY A 96 -3.22 8.82 -5.55
CA GLY A 96 -2.76 8.51 -6.89
C GLY A 96 -3.74 8.96 -8.00
N ILE A 97 -3.42 8.61 -9.24
CA ILE A 97 -4.28 8.85 -10.39
C ILE A 97 -5.33 7.73 -10.56
N SER A 98 -6.45 8.03 -11.21
CA SER A 98 -7.49 7.06 -11.56
C SER A 98 -8.05 6.26 -10.36
N VAL A 99 -8.00 6.84 -9.16
CA VAL A 99 -8.37 6.15 -7.92
C VAL A 99 -9.79 5.58 -7.99
N PHE A 100 -10.72 6.31 -8.59
CA PHE A 100 -12.12 5.91 -8.75
C PHE A 100 -12.51 5.70 -10.22
N ALA A 101 -11.54 5.36 -11.08
CA ALA A 101 -11.81 5.10 -12.49
C ALA A 101 -12.85 3.98 -12.65
N GLN A 102 -13.81 4.18 -13.56
CA GLN A 102 -14.87 3.20 -13.87
C GLN A 102 -15.73 2.77 -12.66
N CYS A 103 -15.85 3.60 -11.65
CA CYS A 103 -16.85 3.48 -10.60
C CYS A 103 -18.18 4.07 -11.11
N GLU A 104 -18.89 3.29 -11.93
CA GLU A 104 -20.04 3.77 -12.73
C GLU A 104 -21.20 4.32 -11.90
N ASN A 105 -21.37 3.84 -10.68
CA ASN A 105 -22.45 4.25 -9.77
C ASN A 105 -22.05 5.32 -8.74
N LEU A 106 -20.80 5.76 -8.78
CA LEU A 106 -20.29 6.72 -7.81
C LEU A 106 -20.86 8.13 -8.09
N LYS A 107 -21.58 8.66 -7.11
CA LYS A 107 -22.30 9.96 -7.20
C LYS A 107 -21.68 11.03 -6.34
N SER A 108 -21.04 10.68 -5.24
CA SER A 108 -20.44 11.64 -4.33
C SER A 108 -19.15 11.14 -3.70
N ILE A 109 -18.21 12.05 -3.53
CA ILE A 109 -16.98 11.82 -2.76
C ILE A 109 -16.76 13.04 -1.86
N HIS A 110 -16.58 12.76 -0.58
CA HIS A 110 -16.13 13.77 0.38
C HIS A 110 -14.60 13.69 0.50
N TYR A 111 -13.93 14.75 0.08
CA TYR A 111 -12.48 14.88 0.14
C TYR A 111 -12.04 15.55 1.45
N PRO A 112 -10.90 15.13 2.03
CA PRO A 112 -10.33 15.82 3.18
C PRO A 112 -9.80 17.21 2.79
N GLU A 113 -9.92 18.18 3.70
CA GLU A 113 -9.45 19.56 3.48
C GLU A 113 -7.94 19.66 3.28
N GLY A 114 -7.16 18.73 3.87
CA GLY A 114 -5.70 18.69 3.78
C GLY A 114 -5.13 18.00 2.55
N LEU A 115 -5.94 17.67 1.55
CA LEU A 115 -5.46 17.00 0.34
C LEU A 115 -4.77 18.00 -0.60
N ASP A 116 -3.44 17.90 -0.69
CA ASP A 116 -2.59 18.85 -1.44
C ASP A 116 -2.87 18.88 -2.96
N ARG A 117 -3.31 17.75 -3.54
CA ARG A 117 -3.58 17.63 -4.98
C ARG A 117 -4.62 16.57 -5.28
N ILE A 118 -5.66 16.95 -5.98
CA ILE A 118 -6.54 16.02 -6.70
C ILE A 118 -6.00 15.95 -8.12
N TYR A 119 -5.47 14.79 -8.50
CA TYR A 119 -4.98 14.61 -9.86
C TYR A 119 -6.14 14.60 -10.85
N TYR A 120 -5.97 15.31 -11.98
CA TYR A 120 -6.96 15.54 -13.03
C TYR A 120 -7.67 14.26 -13.57
N ARG A 121 -7.12 13.09 -13.35
CA ARG A 121 -7.66 11.79 -13.81
C ARG A 121 -8.19 10.89 -12.70
N THR A 122 -8.70 11.45 -11.62
CA THR A 122 -9.22 10.63 -10.51
C THR A 122 -10.41 9.75 -10.95
N PHE A 123 -11.16 10.16 -11.98
CA PHE A 123 -12.35 9.49 -12.49
C PHE A 123 -12.20 8.92 -13.91
N ALA A 124 -11.08 9.09 -14.53
CA ALA A 124 -10.88 8.67 -15.91
C ALA A 124 -10.51 7.19 -16.02
#